data_61c549883dfcb952c64fa704d17eece6
#
_entry.id   61c549883dfcb952c64fa704d17eece6
#
_cell.length_a   1.000
_cell.length_b   1.000
_cell.length_c   1.000
_cell.angle_alpha   90.00
_cell.angle_beta   90.00
_cell.angle_gamma   90.00
#
_symmetry.space_group_name_H-M   'P 1'
#
loop_
_entity.id
_entity.type
_entity.pdbx_description
1 polymer ?
#
loop_
_entity_poly.entity_id
_entity_poly.type
_entity_poly.pdbx_seq_one_letter_code
_entity_poly.pdbx_strand_id
1 'polypeptide(L)'
;MIAHQRLIASDGYEVCLFPLSYLYMSQDEGGDYSHAGTLCIDFLGWGANGRVYNCDYYAPCTCKLVNSTLDPASNMRVWESVAPVHLPDGTLDYICFQFGHDNNPPYSTVGTVVTQGELIGHTGTAGYVTGDHLHYNVARGNYAGGERVPPNNNFQLKNSIHIYDANYVNDTVIVRGFNHNWRTYGGPTPPPPVPPTPFGKGDFVVMFNNISRTKRKEVNLWRA
;
A
#
# COMPACT_ATOMS: atom_id res chain seq x y z
N MET A 1 0.24 9.32 2.48
CA MET A 1 1.42 8.87 1.69
C MET A 1 1.57 9.73 0.46
N ILE A 2 2.77 9.97 0.02
CA ILE A 2 3.09 10.66 -1.24
C ILE A 2 3.74 9.66 -2.22
N ALA A 3 3.70 9.99 -3.51
CA ALA A 3 4.30 9.15 -4.56
C ALA A 3 5.76 8.80 -4.23
N HIS A 4 6.14 7.56 -4.46
CA HIS A 4 7.47 7.00 -4.22
C HIS A 4 7.97 7.08 -2.78
N GLN A 5 7.10 7.33 -1.81
CA GLN A 5 7.45 7.30 -0.40
C GLN A 5 7.79 5.86 0.03
N ARG A 6 8.95 5.71 0.65
CA ARG A 6 9.32 4.47 1.34
C ARG A 6 9.70 4.79 2.78
N LEU A 7 9.26 3.97 3.71
CA LEU A 7 9.60 4.07 5.12
C LEU A 7 10.01 2.70 5.63
N ILE A 8 11.29 2.56 5.95
CA ILE A 8 11.88 1.32 6.44
C ILE A 8 12.32 1.56 7.88
N ALA A 9 11.98 0.65 8.78
CA ALA A 9 12.41 0.66 10.17
C ALA A 9 13.89 0.20 10.28
N SER A 10 14.52 0.45 11.43
CA SER A 10 15.94 0.13 11.65
C SER A 10 16.27 -1.36 11.57
N ASP A 11 15.28 -2.24 11.72
CA ASP A 11 15.40 -3.69 11.57
C ASP A 11 15.27 -4.16 10.11
N GLY A 12 15.07 -3.23 9.17
CA GLY A 12 14.99 -3.50 7.73
C GLY A 12 13.59 -3.81 7.19
N TYR A 13 12.57 -3.90 8.02
CA TYR A 13 11.19 -4.09 7.57
C TYR A 13 10.52 -2.77 7.21
N GLU A 14 9.60 -2.81 6.25
CA GLU A 14 8.80 -1.65 5.88
C GLU A 14 7.78 -1.32 6.97
N VAL A 15 7.44 -0.04 7.06
CA VAL A 15 6.35 0.48 7.89
C VAL A 15 5.11 0.62 7.02
N CYS A 16 3.99 0.02 7.43
CA CYS A 16 2.76 0.06 6.65
C CYS A 16 2.16 1.48 6.65
N LEU A 17 2.09 2.13 5.48
CA LEU A 17 1.64 3.51 5.35
C LEU A 17 0.21 3.60 4.81
N PHE A 18 -0.53 4.63 5.21
CA PHE A 18 -1.85 4.93 4.67
C PHE A 18 -1.75 5.33 3.19
N PRO A 19 -2.59 4.80 2.28
CA PRO A 19 -2.36 4.88 0.84
C PRO A 19 -2.55 6.27 0.21
N LEU A 20 -3.30 7.18 0.85
CA LEU A 20 -3.61 8.52 0.29
C LEU A 20 -2.75 9.61 0.93
N SER A 21 -2.47 10.69 0.17
CA SER A 21 -1.76 11.88 0.68
C SER A 21 -2.58 12.70 1.66
N TYR A 22 -3.90 12.65 1.52
CA TYR A 22 -4.86 13.30 2.41
C TYR A 22 -5.88 12.27 2.90
N LEU A 23 -6.16 12.29 4.18
CA LEU A 23 -7.14 11.41 4.81
C LEU A 23 -8.45 12.18 4.99
N TYR A 24 -9.45 11.85 4.18
CA TYR A 24 -10.81 12.38 4.32
C TYR A 24 -11.81 11.22 4.29
N MET A 25 -12.25 10.78 5.45
CA MET A 25 -13.25 9.72 5.59
C MET A 25 -14.63 10.24 5.21
N SER A 26 -15.30 9.56 4.27
CA SER A 26 -16.71 9.82 3.91
C SER A 26 -17.68 8.91 4.64
N GLN A 27 -17.33 7.64 4.79
CA GLN A 27 -18.10 6.66 5.54
C GLN A 27 -17.16 5.85 6.45
N ASP A 28 -17.56 5.68 7.71
CA ASP A 28 -16.80 4.96 8.72
C ASP A 28 -17.08 3.46 8.69
N GLU A 29 -16.24 2.68 9.37
CA GLU A 29 -16.50 1.28 9.71
C GLU A 29 -17.81 1.16 10.52
N GLY A 30 -18.55 0.08 10.29
CA GLY A 30 -19.85 -0.12 10.93
C GLY A 30 -20.92 0.90 10.53
N GLY A 31 -20.62 1.78 9.57
CA GLY A 31 -21.55 2.78 9.05
C GLY A 31 -22.77 2.17 8.36
N ASP A 32 -23.80 2.98 8.14
CA ASP A 32 -25.06 2.53 7.53
C ASP A 32 -24.84 1.87 6.16
N TYR A 33 -25.79 1.01 5.73
CA TYR A 33 -25.81 0.36 4.42
C TYR A 33 -24.62 -0.59 4.17
N SER A 34 -23.67 -0.17 3.34
CA SER A 34 -22.60 -1.02 2.83
C SER A 34 -21.52 -1.36 3.87
N HIS A 35 -21.41 -0.59 4.95
CA HIS A 35 -20.39 -0.81 6.00
C HIS A 35 -20.98 -1.41 7.29
N ALA A 36 -22.30 -1.57 7.39
CA ALA A 36 -22.91 -2.14 8.60
C ALA A 36 -22.30 -3.51 8.93
N GLY A 37 -21.67 -3.59 10.10
CA GLY A 37 -20.98 -4.79 10.60
C GLY A 37 -19.56 -5.02 10.04
N THR A 38 -19.09 -4.22 9.09
CA THR A 38 -17.73 -4.36 8.52
C THR A 38 -16.74 -3.40 9.14
N LEU A 39 -15.43 -3.69 8.94
CA LEU A 39 -14.31 -2.81 9.21
C LEU A 39 -13.83 -2.07 7.93
N CYS A 40 -14.71 -1.94 6.94
CA CYS A 40 -14.46 -1.16 5.73
C CYS A 40 -14.64 0.32 5.99
N ILE A 41 -13.83 1.15 5.34
CA ILE A 41 -13.94 2.62 5.39
C ILE A 41 -13.89 3.17 3.96
N ASP A 42 -14.70 4.20 3.68
CA ASP A 42 -14.63 4.93 2.42
C ASP A 42 -13.89 6.26 2.59
N PHE A 43 -12.95 6.52 1.69
CA PHE A 43 -12.15 7.74 1.67
C PHE A 43 -12.38 8.51 0.38
N LEU A 44 -12.64 9.81 0.51
CA LEU A 44 -12.64 10.71 -0.63
C LEU A 44 -11.23 11.08 -1.05
N GLY A 45 -10.99 11.19 -2.36
CA GLY A 45 -9.81 11.87 -2.86
C GLY A 45 -9.81 13.33 -2.41
N TRP A 46 -8.72 13.81 -1.81
CA TRP A 46 -8.58 15.15 -1.27
C TRP A 46 -7.19 15.71 -1.54
N GLY A 47 -7.08 17.03 -1.61
CA GLY A 47 -5.83 17.76 -1.82
C GLY A 47 -5.81 19.09 -1.08
N ALA A 48 -4.75 19.86 -1.25
CA ALA A 48 -4.59 21.17 -0.62
C ALA A 48 -5.74 22.15 -0.92
N ASN A 49 -6.39 22.00 -2.08
CA ASN A 49 -7.48 22.85 -2.53
C ASN A 49 -8.86 22.21 -2.38
N GLY A 50 -8.98 21.12 -1.63
CA GLY A 50 -10.23 20.41 -1.38
C GLY A 50 -10.38 19.11 -2.17
N ARG A 51 -11.61 18.79 -2.58
CA ARG A 51 -11.99 17.54 -3.24
C ARG A 51 -11.23 17.30 -4.55
N VAL A 52 -10.71 16.07 -4.70
CA VAL A 52 -10.06 15.57 -5.91
C VAL A 52 -10.79 14.32 -6.39
N TYR A 53 -11.19 14.28 -7.65
CA TYR A 53 -11.76 13.10 -8.29
C TYR A 53 -10.67 12.33 -9.01
N ASN A 54 -10.81 11.01 -9.12
CA ASN A 54 -9.80 10.13 -9.68
C ASN A 54 -8.43 10.36 -9.03
N CYS A 55 -8.44 10.43 -7.68
CA CYS A 55 -7.27 10.74 -6.87
C CYS A 55 -6.38 9.53 -6.75
N ASP A 56 -5.08 9.71 -6.99
CA ASP A 56 -4.07 8.66 -6.87
C ASP A 56 -4.01 8.08 -5.46
N TYR A 57 -3.88 6.75 -5.36
CA TYR A 57 -3.45 6.09 -4.13
C TYR A 57 -2.29 5.11 -4.39
N TYR A 58 -1.48 4.90 -3.37
CA TYR A 58 -0.18 4.27 -3.50
C TYR A 58 -0.08 3.01 -2.63
N ALA A 59 0.82 2.10 -3.01
CA ALA A 59 1.08 0.86 -2.30
C ALA A 59 1.51 1.13 -0.84
N PRO A 60 0.75 0.66 0.18
CA PRO A 60 1.05 0.89 1.60
C PRO A 60 2.39 0.30 2.06
N CYS A 61 2.83 -0.75 1.39
CA CYS A 61 4.10 -1.44 1.53
C CYS A 61 4.43 -2.12 0.20
N THR A 62 5.60 -2.74 0.09
CA THR A 62 5.89 -3.63 -1.04
C THR A 62 4.91 -4.81 -1.00
N CYS A 63 4.08 -4.93 -2.02
CA CYS A 63 2.97 -5.88 -2.03
C CYS A 63 2.76 -6.54 -3.40
N LYS A 64 2.03 -7.63 -3.38
CA LYS A 64 1.71 -8.48 -4.53
C LYS A 64 0.19 -8.51 -4.74
N LEU A 65 -0.27 -8.31 -5.98
CA LEU A 65 -1.68 -8.51 -6.33
C LEU A 65 -2.03 -10.00 -6.24
N VAL A 66 -2.94 -10.34 -5.33
CA VAL A 66 -3.35 -11.74 -5.06
C VAL A 66 -4.75 -12.06 -5.55
N ASN A 67 -5.59 -11.04 -5.75
CA ASN A 67 -6.92 -11.22 -6.33
C ASN A 67 -7.37 -9.97 -7.09
N SER A 68 -7.87 -10.15 -8.32
CA SER A 68 -8.40 -9.09 -9.18
C SER A 68 -9.82 -9.36 -9.66
N THR A 69 -10.46 -10.41 -9.15
CA THR A 69 -11.78 -10.88 -9.58
C THR A 69 -12.78 -11.01 -8.42
N LEU A 70 -12.45 -10.47 -7.26
CA LEU A 70 -13.27 -10.58 -6.05
C LEU A 70 -14.68 -9.97 -6.23
N ASP A 71 -14.73 -8.80 -6.84
CA ASP A 71 -15.93 -8.16 -7.36
C ASP A 71 -15.55 -7.39 -8.64
N PRO A 72 -15.76 -8.00 -9.82
CA PRO A 72 -15.40 -7.37 -11.09
C PRO A 72 -16.19 -6.10 -11.38
N ALA A 73 -17.44 -5.99 -10.91
CA ALA A 73 -18.26 -4.80 -11.13
C ALA A 73 -17.69 -3.57 -10.42
N SER A 74 -17.18 -3.76 -9.21
CA SER A 74 -16.58 -2.69 -8.38
C SER A 74 -15.06 -2.60 -8.55
N ASN A 75 -14.46 -3.34 -9.48
CA ASN A 75 -13.01 -3.41 -9.69
C ASN A 75 -12.22 -3.66 -8.40
N MET A 76 -12.74 -4.52 -7.52
CA MET A 76 -12.05 -4.86 -6.26
C MET A 76 -10.71 -5.54 -6.54
N ARG A 77 -9.65 -5.05 -5.90
CA ARG A 77 -8.29 -5.58 -5.97
C ARG A 77 -7.81 -5.90 -4.56
N VAL A 78 -7.22 -7.09 -4.40
CA VAL A 78 -6.60 -7.49 -3.12
C VAL A 78 -5.10 -7.62 -3.31
N TRP A 79 -4.39 -6.87 -2.51
CA TRP A 79 -2.94 -6.89 -2.44
C TRP A 79 -2.49 -7.47 -1.11
N GLU A 80 -1.37 -8.18 -1.10
CA GLU A 80 -0.77 -8.82 0.07
C GLU A 80 0.68 -8.37 0.19
N SER A 81 1.11 -8.00 1.40
CA SER A 81 2.50 -7.65 1.65
C SER A 81 3.43 -8.83 1.32
N VAL A 82 4.57 -8.58 0.68
CA VAL A 82 5.53 -9.63 0.31
C VAL A 82 6.42 -10.06 1.49
N ALA A 83 6.43 -9.26 2.56
CA ALA A 83 7.14 -9.51 3.81
C ALA A 83 6.30 -8.96 4.96
N PRO A 84 6.58 -9.34 6.22
CA PRO A 84 5.99 -8.68 7.39
C PRO A 84 6.31 -7.19 7.39
N VAL A 85 5.38 -6.37 7.90
CA VAL A 85 5.50 -4.91 8.00
C VAL A 85 5.16 -4.45 9.42
N HIS A 86 5.73 -3.32 9.84
CA HIS A 86 5.36 -2.69 11.10
C HIS A 86 3.99 -2.06 11.04
N LEU A 87 3.13 -2.42 11.99
CA LEU A 87 1.76 -1.93 12.13
C LEU A 87 1.64 -0.98 13.33
N PRO A 88 0.70 -0.02 13.34
CA PRO A 88 0.49 0.92 14.45
C PRO A 88 0.16 0.26 15.78
N ASP A 89 -0.39 -0.94 15.80
CA ASP A 89 -0.65 -1.70 17.04
C ASP A 89 0.64 -2.24 17.71
N GLY A 90 1.80 -2.03 17.08
CA GLY A 90 3.11 -2.45 17.57
C GLY A 90 3.55 -3.83 17.12
N THR A 91 2.79 -4.49 16.25
CA THR A 91 3.13 -5.80 15.72
C THR A 91 3.95 -5.69 14.42
N LEU A 92 4.69 -6.75 14.12
CA LEU A 92 5.33 -7.02 12.83
C LEU A 92 4.61 -8.22 12.20
N ASP A 93 3.84 -8.02 11.13
CA ASP A 93 3.01 -9.07 10.56
C ASP A 93 2.79 -8.87 9.05
N TYR A 94 2.33 -9.92 8.37
CA TYR A 94 1.78 -9.82 7.02
C TYR A 94 0.43 -9.10 7.06
N ILE A 95 0.10 -8.43 5.96
CA ILE A 95 -1.13 -7.63 5.84
C ILE A 95 -1.70 -7.74 4.43
N CYS A 96 -3.02 -7.75 4.33
CA CYS A 96 -3.74 -7.68 3.06
C CYS A 96 -4.55 -6.38 2.97
N PHE A 97 -4.64 -5.85 1.78
CA PHE A 97 -5.38 -4.62 1.46
C PHE A 97 -6.40 -4.89 0.37
N GLN A 98 -7.63 -4.48 0.57
CA GLN A 98 -8.67 -4.44 -0.46
C GLN A 98 -8.93 -3.00 -0.86
N PHE A 99 -8.80 -2.72 -2.16
CA PHE A 99 -9.10 -1.44 -2.78
C PHE A 99 -10.24 -1.63 -3.78
N GLY A 100 -11.19 -0.72 -3.77
CA GLY A 100 -12.36 -0.77 -4.65
C GLY A 100 -12.67 0.53 -5.35
N HIS A 101 -13.50 0.40 -6.39
CA HIS A 101 -14.15 1.46 -7.17
C HIS A 101 -13.28 2.22 -8.16
N ASP A 102 -11.98 1.88 -8.32
CA ASP A 102 -11.17 2.43 -9.41
C ASP A 102 -11.78 2.05 -10.77
N ASN A 103 -12.02 3.04 -11.64
CA ASN A 103 -12.59 2.81 -12.97
C ASN A 103 -11.61 2.11 -13.92
N ASN A 104 -10.30 2.36 -13.74
CA ASN A 104 -9.24 1.84 -14.60
C ASN A 104 -8.00 1.45 -13.76
N PRO A 105 -8.09 0.41 -12.91
CA PRO A 105 -6.96 0.02 -12.08
C PRO A 105 -5.76 -0.36 -12.94
N PRO A 106 -4.56 0.18 -12.66
CA PRO A 106 -3.37 0.03 -13.51
C PRO A 106 -2.86 -1.41 -13.58
N TYR A 107 -3.22 -2.25 -12.58
CA TYR A 107 -2.78 -3.64 -12.52
C TYR A 107 -3.98 -4.58 -12.41
N SER A 108 -3.98 -5.63 -13.26
CA SER A 108 -5.00 -6.69 -13.26
C SER A 108 -4.42 -8.10 -13.19
N THR A 109 -3.12 -8.25 -13.46
CA THR A 109 -2.44 -9.56 -13.48
C THR A 109 -2.07 -9.99 -12.07
N VAL A 110 -2.71 -11.02 -11.55
CA VAL A 110 -2.37 -11.67 -10.28
C VAL A 110 -0.91 -12.13 -10.29
N GLY A 111 -0.19 -11.85 -9.21
CA GLY A 111 1.25 -12.07 -9.11
C GLY A 111 2.11 -10.83 -9.37
N THR A 112 1.53 -9.74 -9.92
CA THR A 112 2.26 -8.47 -10.05
C THR A 112 2.72 -7.98 -8.68
N VAL A 113 4.00 -7.61 -8.58
CA VAL A 113 4.61 -7.03 -7.37
C VAL A 113 4.91 -5.57 -7.63
N VAL A 114 4.60 -4.73 -6.66
CA VAL A 114 4.89 -3.28 -6.64
C VAL A 114 5.63 -2.93 -5.36
N THR A 115 6.48 -1.91 -5.42
CA THR A 115 7.18 -1.41 -4.23
C THR A 115 6.34 -0.39 -3.48
N GLN A 116 6.63 -0.20 -2.19
CA GLN A 116 5.96 0.81 -1.37
C GLN A 116 6.02 2.18 -2.04
N GLY A 117 4.89 2.89 -2.10
CA GLY A 117 4.77 4.21 -2.71
C GLY A 117 4.58 4.22 -4.22
N GLU A 118 4.57 3.07 -4.91
CA GLU A 118 4.14 3.02 -6.31
C GLU A 118 2.64 3.24 -6.44
N LEU A 119 2.22 3.89 -7.52
CA LEU A 119 0.82 4.09 -7.87
C LEU A 119 0.16 2.73 -8.12
N ILE A 120 -0.90 2.41 -7.37
CA ILE A 120 -1.66 1.16 -7.52
C ILE A 120 -3.12 1.36 -7.88
N GLY A 121 -3.60 2.59 -7.90
CA GLY A 121 -4.96 2.91 -8.31
C GLY A 121 -5.38 4.34 -8.06
N HIS A 122 -6.66 4.59 -8.35
CA HIS A 122 -7.30 5.89 -8.21
C HIS A 122 -8.65 5.72 -7.52
N THR A 123 -9.10 6.77 -6.81
CA THR A 123 -10.51 6.83 -6.38
C THR A 123 -11.41 6.77 -7.62
N GLY A 124 -12.60 6.20 -7.50
CA GLY A 124 -13.45 6.04 -8.68
C GLY A 124 -14.91 5.77 -8.36
N THR A 125 -15.63 5.35 -9.40
CA THR A 125 -17.08 5.13 -9.38
C THR A 125 -17.48 3.76 -9.95
N ALA A 126 -16.56 2.83 -10.08
CA ALA A 126 -16.89 1.48 -10.56
C ALA A 126 -17.82 0.76 -9.58
N GLY A 127 -18.87 0.13 -10.09
CA GLY A 127 -19.85 -0.59 -9.30
C GLY A 127 -21.01 0.27 -8.81
N TYR A 128 -21.70 -0.22 -7.77
CA TYR A 128 -22.87 0.45 -7.20
C TYR A 128 -22.46 1.43 -6.10
N VAL A 129 -22.19 2.68 -6.48
CA VAL A 129 -21.71 3.74 -5.61
C VAL A 129 -22.43 5.07 -5.87
N THR A 130 -22.43 5.97 -4.89
CA THR A 130 -23.06 7.28 -4.98
C THR A 130 -22.11 8.39 -5.46
N GLY A 131 -20.83 8.11 -5.56
CA GLY A 131 -19.82 9.09 -5.99
C GLY A 131 -18.41 8.51 -5.94
N ASP A 132 -17.46 9.28 -6.46
CA ASP A 132 -16.05 8.91 -6.52
C ASP A 132 -15.45 8.78 -5.11
N HIS A 133 -14.88 7.64 -4.78
CA HIS A 133 -14.19 7.38 -3.53
C HIS A 133 -13.28 6.14 -3.64
N LEU A 134 -12.48 5.90 -2.63
CA LEU A 134 -11.78 4.66 -2.38
C LEU A 134 -12.54 3.87 -1.32
N HIS A 135 -13.04 2.69 -1.64
CA HIS A 135 -13.44 1.69 -0.65
C HIS A 135 -12.19 0.92 -0.20
N TYR A 136 -11.94 0.91 1.11
CA TYR A 136 -10.72 0.36 1.66
C TYR A 136 -11.01 -0.56 2.84
N ASN A 137 -10.37 -1.73 2.85
CA ASN A 137 -10.42 -2.70 3.93
C ASN A 137 -9.04 -3.34 4.10
N VAL A 138 -8.68 -3.68 5.31
CA VAL A 138 -7.41 -4.33 5.64
C VAL A 138 -7.63 -5.55 6.50
N ALA A 139 -6.76 -6.57 6.31
CA ALA A 139 -6.82 -7.81 7.04
C ALA A 139 -5.42 -8.27 7.43
N ARG A 140 -5.29 -8.85 8.61
CA ARG A 140 -4.04 -9.38 9.15
C ARG A 140 -3.70 -10.73 8.50
N GLY A 141 -2.41 -10.95 8.28
CA GLY A 141 -1.89 -12.19 7.70
C GLY A 141 -1.99 -12.25 6.18
N ASN A 142 -1.73 -13.43 5.64
CA ASN A 142 -1.85 -13.69 4.22
C ASN A 142 -3.33 -13.75 3.79
N TYR A 143 -3.61 -13.50 2.51
CA TYR A 143 -4.96 -13.48 1.96
C TYR A 143 -5.70 -14.79 2.18
N ALA A 144 -6.75 -14.76 2.99
CA ALA A 144 -7.58 -15.91 3.37
C ALA A 144 -8.98 -15.90 2.73
N GLY A 145 -9.18 -15.02 1.73
CA GLY A 145 -10.51 -14.81 1.12
C GLY A 145 -11.31 -13.73 1.83
N GLY A 146 -12.58 -13.64 1.46
CA GLY A 146 -13.53 -12.72 2.08
C GLY A 146 -14.63 -13.44 2.85
N GLU A 147 -15.43 -12.66 3.56
CA GLU A 147 -16.58 -13.11 4.32
C GLU A 147 -17.74 -12.12 4.22
N ARG A 148 -18.94 -12.62 4.51
CA ARG A 148 -20.15 -11.81 4.62
C ARG A 148 -20.53 -11.66 6.08
N VAL A 149 -20.76 -10.43 6.52
CA VAL A 149 -21.04 -10.11 7.92
C VAL A 149 -22.46 -9.51 8.12
N PRO A 150 -23.14 -9.86 9.24
CA PRO A 150 -24.42 -9.27 9.57
C PRO A 150 -24.26 -7.77 9.94
N PRO A 151 -25.35 -6.97 9.93
CA PRO A 151 -26.72 -7.39 9.68
C PRO A 151 -27.08 -7.46 8.18
N ASN A 152 -26.35 -6.77 7.30
CA ASN A 152 -26.74 -6.55 5.91
C ASN A 152 -26.05 -7.49 4.91
N ASN A 153 -25.35 -8.53 5.42
CA ASN A 153 -24.60 -9.45 4.58
C ASN A 153 -23.50 -8.73 3.75
N ASN A 154 -22.93 -7.67 4.33
CA ASN A 154 -21.88 -6.89 3.72
C ASN A 154 -20.56 -7.67 3.64
N PHE A 155 -19.72 -7.32 2.67
CA PHE A 155 -18.48 -8.03 2.40
C PHE A 155 -17.28 -7.31 3.05
N GLN A 156 -16.38 -8.12 3.63
CA GLN A 156 -15.04 -7.70 4.04
C GLN A 156 -14.03 -8.83 3.82
N LEU A 157 -12.75 -8.56 3.95
CA LEU A 157 -11.73 -9.60 4.02
C LEU A 157 -11.88 -10.40 5.33
N LYS A 158 -11.56 -11.69 5.30
CA LYS A 158 -11.38 -12.48 6.53
C LYS A 158 -10.21 -11.95 7.32
N ASN A 159 -10.28 -11.98 8.64
CA ASN A 159 -9.28 -11.44 9.57
C ASN A 159 -9.11 -9.91 9.43
N SER A 160 -10.18 -9.20 9.03
CA SER A 160 -10.17 -7.74 8.98
C SER A 160 -9.79 -7.14 10.34
N ILE A 161 -9.03 -6.06 10.29
CA ILE A 161 -8.65 -5.23 11.44
C ILE A 161 -8.99 -3.77 11.16
N HIS A 162 -8.97 -2.94 12.20
CA HIS A 162 -9.16 -1.51 12.03
C HIS A 162 -8.05 -0.89 11.18
N ILE A 163 -8.42 -0.04 10.23
CA ILE A 163 -7.47 0.58 9.29
C ILE A 163 -6.45 1.44 10.04
N TYR A 164 -6.85 2.12 11.11
CA TYR A 164 -5.95 2.93 11.97
C TYR A 164 -5.01 2.10 12.85
N ASP A 165 -5.24 0.78 12.99
CA ASP A 165 -4.31 -0.18 13.60
C ASP A 165 -3.41 -0.88 12.57
N ALA A 166 -3.70 -0.70 11.28
CA ALA A 166 -2.94 -1.27 10.16
C ALA A 166 -2.02 -0.26 9.48
N ASN A 167 -2.42 1.03 9.41
CA ASN A 167 -1.74 2.03 8.60
C ASN A 167 -1.26 3.23 9.44
N TYR A 168 0.03 3.54 9.35
CA TYR A 168 0.59 4.81 9.82
C TYR A 168 0.30 5.94 8.84
N VAL A 169 0.08 7.16 9.36
CA VAL A 169 -0.26 8.36 8.58
C VAL A 169 0.92 9.31 8.39
N ASN A 170 2.14 8.79 8.31
CA ASN A 170 3.33 9.59 8.02
C ASN A 170 3.16 10.35 6.70
N ASP A 171 3.40 11.67 6.72
CA ASP A 171 3.23 12.58 5.57
C ASP A 171 1.81 12.58 4.95
N THR A 172 0.83 12.05 5.66
CA THR A 172 -0.59 12.15 5.30
C THR A 172 -1.24 13.27 6.10
N VAL A 173 -1.90 14.19 5.41
CA VAL A 173 -2.67 15.28 6.05
C VAL A 173 -4.04 14.76 6.46
N ILE A 174 -4.34 14.74 7.75
CA ILE A 174 -5.65 14.34 8.25
C ILE A 174 -6.61 15.55 8.16
N VAL A 175 -7.57 15.46 7.27
CA VAL A 175 -8.62 16.47 7.08
C VAL A 175 -9.89 16.10 7.85
N ARG A 176 -10.29 14.82 7.77
CA ARG A 176 -11.45 14.26 8.46
C ARG A 176 -11.17 12.79 8.75
N GLY A 177 -10.83 12.47 9.99
CA GLY A 177 -10.47 11.11 10.43
C GLY A 177 -11.41 10.54 11.49
N PHE A 178 -12.58 11.14 11.68
CA PHE A 178 -13.53 10.86 12.78
C PHE A 178 -12.87 10.74 14.16
N ASN A 179 -12.71 10.50 15.03
CA ASN A 179 -11.99 10.46 16.32
C ASN A 179 -11.13 9.19 16.47
N HIS A 180 -10.74 8.57 15.37
CA HIS A 180 -9.86 7.42 15.44
C HIS A 180 -8.43 7.80 15.78
N ASN A 181 -7.71 6.88 16.43
CA ASN A 181 -6.33 7.08 16.87
C ASN A 181 -5.33 6.84 15.74
N TRP A 182 -5.30 7.74 14.76
CA TRP A 182 -4.33 7.70 13.67
C TRP A 182 -2.92 7.98 14.20
N ARG A 183 -1.98 7.09 13.92
CA ARG A 183 -0.62 7.14 14.46
C ARG A 183 0.41 7.40 13.35
N THR A 184 1.48 8.11 13.74
CA THR A 184 2.70 8.22 12.92
C THR A 184 3.76 7.28 13.47
N TYR A 185 4.57 6.72 12.58
CA TYR A 185 5.73 5.92 12.98
C TYR A 185 6.83 6.86 13.50
N GLY A 186 7.18 6.71 14.75
CA GLY A 186 8.25 7.48 15.42
C GLY A 186 9.46 6.63 15.79
N GLY A 187 9.51 5.39 15.30
CA GLY A 187 10.66 4.50 15.55
C GLY A 187 11.89 4.90 14.73
N PRO A 188 13.06 4.35 15.08
CA PRO A 188 14.29 4.63 14.35
C PRO A 188 14.22 4.08 12.92
N THR A 189 14.71 4.86 11.97
CA THR A 189 14.90 4.44 10.58
C THR A 189 16.37 4.07 10.34
N PRO A 190 16.68 3.25 9.33
CA PRO A 190 18.07 2.99 8.97
C PRO A 190 18.82 4.30 8.72
N PRO A 191 20.11 4.38 9.06
CA PRO A 191 20.90 5.51 8.64
C PRO A 191 20.90 5.62 7.09
N PRO A 192 20.93 6.83 6.54
CA PRO A 192 21.03 6.99 5.10
C PRO A 192 22.21 6.15 4.56
N PRO A 193 22.08 5.58 3.34
CA PRO A 193 23.16 4.81 2.75
C PRO A 193 24.44 5.66 2.81
N VAL A 194 25.49 5.10 3.39
CA VAL A 194 26.80 5.76 3.38
C VAL A 194 27.19 5.96 1.92
N PRO A 195 27.47 7.19 1.45
CA PRO A 195 27.95 7.38 0.10
C PRO A 195 29.12 6.45 -0.16
N PRO A 196 29.23 5.82 -1.33
CA PRO A 196 30.37 4.98 -1.64
C PRO A 196 31.64 5.79 -1.38
N THR A 197 32.53 5.24 -0.57
CA THR A 197 33.83 5.87 -0.32
C THR A 197 34.49 6.11 -1.67
N PRO A 198 34.93 7.33 -1.98
CA PRO A 198 35.67 7.56 -3.23
C PRO A 198 36.79 6.55 -3.33
N PHE A 199 36.87 5.83 -4.45
CA PHE A 199 37.93 4.85 -4.65
C PHE A 199 39.29 5.52 -4.48
N GLY A 200 40.12 4.96 -3.58
CA GLY A 200 41.50 5.41 -3.42
C GLY A 200 42.32 5.07 -4.68
N LYS A 201 43.42 5.79 -4.89
CA LYS A 201 44.35 5.41 -5.96
C LYS A 201 44.87 4.00 -5.71
N GLY A 202 44.48 3.06 -6.56
CA GLY A 202 44.84 1.64 -6.44
C GLY A 202 43.70 0.67 -6.24
N ASP A 203 42.46 1.15 -6.04
CA ASP A 203 41.31 0.29 -5.92
C ASP A 203 40.85 -0.21 -7.30
N PHE A 204 40.60 -1.51 -7.38
CA PHE A 204 40.07 -2.15 -8.59
C PHE A 204 38.57 -2.39 -8.45
N VAL A 205 37.78 -1.89 -9.41
CA VAL A 205 36.36 -2.19 -9.49
C VAL A 205 36.16 -3.36 -10.46
N VAL A 206 35.72 -4.50 -9.95
CA VAL A 206 35.25 -5.60 -10.80
C VAL A 206 33.74 -5.41 -10.99
N MET A 207 33.33 -4.87 -12.12
CA MET A 207 31.93 -4.81 -12.51
C MET A 207 31.52 -6.15 -13.12
N PHE A 208 30.71 -6.92 -12.40
CA PHE A 208 30.00 -8.06 -12.96
C PHE A 208 28.78 -7.56 -13.69
N ASN A 209 28.87 -7.37 -15.01
CA ASN A 209 27.69 -7.28 -15.83
C ASN A 209 27.04 -8.68 -15.86
N ASN A 210 25.76 -8.75 -15.56
CA ASN A 210 24.94 -9.95 -15.73
C ASN A 210 24.91 -10.31 -17.21
N ILE A 211 25.92 -11.02 -17.68
CA ILE A 211 25.95 -11.62 -19.02
C ILE A 211 25.31 -13.00 -18.88
N SER A 212 24.19 -13.16 -19.55
CA SER A 212 23.55 -14.48 -19.72
C SER A 212 24.58 -15.50 -20.20
N ARG A 213 24.44 -16.72 -19.74
CA ARG A 213 25.38 -17.88 -19.82
C ARG A 213 25.85 -18.31 -21.24
N THR A 214 25.74 -17.49 -22.29
CA THR A 214 26.02 -17.95 -23.68
C THR A 214 27.13 -17.23 -24.43
N LYS A 215 27.87 -16.28 -23.83
CA LYS A 215 29.07 -15.77 -24.52
C LYS A 215 30.20 -15.48 -23.53
N ARG A 216 31.17 -16.40 -23.47
CA ARG A 216 32.52 -16.07 -23.02
C ARG A 216 33.12 -15.14 -24.06
N LYS A 217 33.53 -13.91 -23.68
CA LYS A 217 34.75 -13.26 -24.15
C LYS A 217 34.97 -11.90 -23.49
N GLU A 218 36.21 -11.75 -23.07
CA GLU A 218 36.96 -10.53 -22.80
C GLU A 218 36.65 -9.74 -21.52
N VAL A 219 37.56 -9.91 -20.57
CA VAL A 219 37.76 -8.98 -19.45
C VAL A 219 38.59 -7.80 -19.98
N ASN A 220 37.98 -6.66 -20.16
CA ASN A 220 38.70 -5.42 -20.44
C ASN A 220 39.12 -4.78 -19.12
N LEU A 221 40.43 -4.82 -18.83
CA LEU A 221 41.03 -4.11 -17.72
C LEU A 221 41.28 -2.65 -18.15
N TRP A 222 40.52 -1.72 -17.60
CA TRP A 222 40.83 -0.30 -17.71
C TRP A 222 41.63 0.14 -16.49
N ARG A 223 42.81 0.74 -16.73
CA ARG A 223 43.55 1.47 -15.69
C ARG A 223 42.94 2.87 -15.61
N ALA A 224 42.59 3.29 -14.40
CA ALA A 224 42.29 4.66 -14.05
C ALA A 224 43.58 5.41 -13.71
#